data_9452eb9a00cf1353636102f9fee2e832
#
_entry.id   9452eb9a00cf1353636102f9fee2e832
#
_cell.length_a   1.000
_cell.length_b   1.000
_cell.length_c   1.000
_cell.angle_alpha   90.00
_cell.angle_beta   90.00
_cell.angle_gamma   90.00
#
_symmetry.space_group_name_H-M   'P 1'
#
loop_
_entity.id
_entity.type
_entity.pdbx_description
1 polymer ?
#
loop_
_entity_poly.entity_id
_entity_poly.type
_entity_poly.pdbx_seq_one_letter_code
_entity_poly.pdbx_strand_id
1 'polypeptide(L)'
;MSDTDESLHMSESEQETPARKRPRPGERRLQILQTLANMLEQPGAERITTAALAARIGVSEAALYRHFASKAQMFEALIDFVEQSAMGLIRQVTDREPPGPVQAGRIAGLLLQFFEKNPGMCRVVLGDALLLEHERLQERVNLLFDKIEAQLRQSLRTADVAPEEGPQTAALMLSWMQGCILRYTRSGFRRMPTQDLQAALGRLI
;
A
#
# COMPACT_ATOMS: atom_id res chain seq x y z
N MET A 1 -12.45 42.09 68.55
CA MET A 1 -13.69 41.78 67.92
C MET A 1 -13.59 42.32 66.52
N SER A 2 -12.95 41.65 65.64
CA SER A 2 -12.84 42.04 64.23
C SER A 2 -12.58 40.78 63.43
N ASP A 3 -13.63 40.33 62.73
CA ASP A 3 -13.59 39.24 61.79
C ASP A 3 -12.90 39.75 60.52
N THR A 4 -11.88 39.05 60.12
CA THR A 4 -11.22 39.28 58.83
C THR A 4 -11.52 38.09 57.95
N ASP A 5 -12.40 38.33 57.00
CA ASP A 5 -12.79 37.39 55.92
C ASP A 5 -11.71 37.38 54.85
N GLU A 6 -11.03 36.24 54.72
CA GLU A 6 -9.93 36.04 53.77
C GLU A 6 -10.46 35.17 52.63
N SER A 7 -11.01 35.82 51.59
CA SER A 7 -11.48 35.20 50.37
C SER A 7 -10.33 34.69 49.52
N LEU A 8 -10.17 33.37 49.49
CA LEU A 8 -9.26 32.64 48.60
C LEU A 8 -9.72 32.76 47.14
N HIS A 9 -9.04 33.55 46.36
CA HIS A 9 -9.11 33.55 44.90
C HIS A 9 -8.40 32.30 44.38
N MET A 10 -9.18 31.27 43.97
CA MET A 10 -8.66 30.17 43.16
C MET A 10 -8.50 30.66 41.72
N SER A 11 -7.24 30.82 41.32
CA SER A 11 -6.83 31.08 39.96
C SER A 11 -7.08 29.80 39.13
N GLU A 12 -8.08 29.77 38.26
CA GLU A 12 -8.24 28.79 37.23
C GLU A 12 -7.11 28.95 36.20
N SER A 13 -6.17 28.00 36.22
CA SER A 13 -5.17 27.90 35.18
C SER A 13 -5.83 27.39 33.91
N GLU A 14 -6.10 28.25 32.96
CA GLU A 14 -6.45 27.89 31.59
C GLU A 14 -5.31 27.05 30.99
N GLN A 15 -5.57 25.76 30.84
CA GLN A 15 -4.69 24.87 30.08
C GLN A 15 -4.82 25.23 28.61
N GLU A 16 -3.89 26.00 28.09
CA GLU A 16 -3.71 26.22 26.66
C GLU A 16 -3.47 24.87 25.96
N THR A 17 -4.47 24.43 25.21
CA THR A 17 -4.33 23.31 24.29
C THR A 17 -3.31 23.69 23.20
N PRO A 18 -2.21 22.96 23.00
CA PRO A 18 -1.19 23.34 22.03
C PRO A 18 -1.79 23.42 20.63
N ALA A 19 -1.72 24.59 20.02
CA ALA A 19 -2.18 24.85 18.66
C ALA A 19 -1.52 23.84 17.69
N ARG A 20 -2.32 22.98 17.04
CA ARG A 20 -1.85 22.04 16.02
C ARG A 20 -1.15 22.83 14.91
N LYS A 21 0.17 22.70 14.82
CA LYS A 21 0.98 23.32 13.75
C LYS A 21 0.39 22.95 12.39
N ARG A 22 0.15 23.97 11.53
CA ARG A 22 -0.27 23.72 10.14
C ARG A 22 0.77 22.85 9.45
N PRO A 23 0.35 21.73 8.81
CA PRO A 23 1.28 20.86 8.07
C PRO A 23 1.97 21.64 6.95
N ARG A 24 3.23 21.30 6.68
CA ARG A 24 3.98 21.84 5.56
C ARG A 24 3.33 21.50 4.20
N PRO A 25 3.61 22.27 3.12
CA PRO A 25 3.14 21.90 1.78
C PRO A 25 3.54 20.45 1.44
N GLY A 26 2.59 19.64 0.98
CA GLY A 26 2.79 18.20 0.69
C GLY A 26 2.53 17.25 1.86
N GLU A 27 2.79 17.61 3.10
CA GLU A 27 2.56 16.75 4.28
C GLU A 27 1.08 16.33 4.42
N ARG A 28 0.17 17.25 4.13
CA ARG A 28 -1.27 16.95 4.21
C ARG A 28 -1.69 15.92 3.14
N ARG A 29 -1.16 16.03 1.93
CA ARG A 29 -1.43 15.06 0.87
C ARG A 29 -0.97 13.66 1.28
N LEU A 30 0.24 13.56 1.83
CA LEU A 30 0.78 12.30 2.35
C LEU A 30 -0.05 11.75 3.51
N GLN A 31 -0.46 12.60 4.46
CA GLN A 31 -1.32 12.22 5.58
C GLN A 31 -2.66 11.65 5.12
N ILE A 32 -3.28 12.25 4.09
CA ILE A 32 -4.53 11.75 3.51
C ILE A 32 -4.32 10.34 2.98
N LEU A 33 -3.26 10.10 2.19
CA LEU A 33 -2.97 8.80 1.61
C LEU A 33 -2.63 7.74 2.67
N GLN A 34 -1.84 8.08 3.67
CA GLN A 34 -1.54 7.18 4.79
C GLN A 34 -2.78 6.81 5.58
N THR A 35 -3.66 7.79 5.85
CA THR A 35 -4.92 7.52 6.56
C THR A 35 -5.82 6.62 5.73
N LEU A 36 -5.94 6.85 4.43
CA LEU A 36 -6.70 6.00 3.52
C LEU A 36 -6.12 4.57 3.49
N ALA A 37 -4.79 4.42 3.37
CA ALA A 37 -4.12 3.13 3.43
C ALA A 37 -4.43 2.38 4.74
N ASN A 38 -4.33 3.06 5.88
CA ASN A 38 -4.65 2.47 7.19
C ASN A 38 -6.15 2.09 7.32
N MET A 39 -7.04 2.85 6.71
CA MET A 39 -8.48 2.50 6.68
C MET A 39 -8.73 1.25 5.84
N LEU A 40 -7.97 1.06 4.75
CA LEU A 40 -8.04 -0.14 3.91
C LEU A 40 -7.59 -1.42 4.63
N GLU A 41 -6.85 -1.32 5.71
CA GLU A 41 -6.45 -2.47 6.54
C GLU A 41 -7.58 -2.96 7.46
N GLN A 42 -8.59 -2.13 7.71
CA GLN A 42 -9.65 -2.44 8.65
C GLN A 42 -10.76 -3.30 8.01
N PRO A 43 -11.49 -4.09 8.80
CA PRO A 43 -12.73 -4.71 8.35
C PRO A 43 -13.73 -3.67 7.83
N GLY A 44 -14.45 -3.99 6.76
CA GLY A 44 -15.42 -3.06 6.16
C GLY A 44 -14.81 -2.00 5.24
N ALA A 45 -13.54 -2.17 4.87
CA ALA A 45 -12.81 -1.23 4.01
C ALA A 45 -13.38 -1.10 2.58
N GLU A 46 -14.31 -1.97 2.19
CA GLU A 46 -14.94 -1.94 0.85
C GLU A 46 -15.79 -0.67 0.62
N ARG A 47 -16.14 0.04 1.68
CA ARG A 47 -17.04 1.22 1.64
C ARG A 47 -16.45 2.46 2.27
N ILE A 48 -15.16 2.71 2.10
CA ILE A 48 -14.55 3.94 2.59
C ILE A 48 -15.14 5.14 1.83
N THR A 49 -15.76 6.07 2.59
CA THR A 49 -16.28 7.33 2.06
C THR A 49 -15.30 8.47 2.32
N THR A 50 -15.38 9.54 1.52
CA THR A 50 -14.61 10.77 1.76
C THR A 50 -14.98 11.45 3.08
N ALA A 51 -16.24 11.35 3.49
CA ALA A 51 -16.70 11.83 4.80
C ALA A 51 -15.99 11.08 5.95
N ALA A 52 -15.93 9.75 5.89
CA ALA A 52 -15.24 8.94 6.90
C ALA A 52 -13.73 9.23 6.94
N LEU A 53 -13.10 9.40 5.78
CA LEU A 53 -11.70 9.77 5.67
C LEU A 53 -11.44 11.17 6.26
N ALA A 54 -12.27 12.16 5.92
CA ALA A 54 -12.17 13.52 6.45
C ALA A 54 -12.31 13.54 7.98
N ALA A 55 -13.31 12.83 8.51
CA ALA A 55 -13.52 12.69 9.95
C ALA A 55 -12.30 12.05 10.64
N ARG A 56 -11.71 11.01 10.05
CA ARG A 56 -10.54 10.33 10.61
C ARG A 56 -9.30 11.23 10.68
N ILE A 57 -9.15 12.15 9.72
CA ILE A 57 -8.03 13.13 9.68
C ILE A 57 -8.33 14.34 10.57
N GLY A 58 -9.60 14.59 10.89
CA GLY A 58 -10.06 15.78 11.62
C GLY A 58 -10.12 17.03 10.75
N VAL A 59 -10.63 16.89 9.52
CA VAL A 59 -10.82 17.99 8.56
C VAL A 59 -12.21 17.91 7.93
N SER A 60 -12.63 18.98 7.22
CA SER A 60 -13.82 18.92 6.37
C SER A 60 -13.56 18.19 5.06
N GLU A 61 -14.60 17.61 4.43
CA GLU A 61 -14.48 17.03 3.09
C GLU A 61 -14.00 18.06 2.07
N ALA A 62 -14.43 19.31 2.16
CA ALA A 62 -13.93 20.39 1.30
C ALA A 62 -12.43 20.60 1.44
N ALA A 63 -11.85 20.32 2.61
CA ALA A 63 -10.40 20.38 2.80
C ALA A 63 -9.68 19.21 2.13
N LEU A 64 -10.29 18.01 2.03
CA LEU A 64 -9.75 16.90 1.25
C LEU A 64 -9.72 17.24 -0.23
N TYR A 65 -10.81 17.80 -0.76
CA TYR A 65 -10.94 18.14 -2.18
C TYR A 65 -10.00 19.26 -2.64
N ARG A 66 -9.41 20.03 -1.73
CA ARG A 66 -8.29 20.94 -2.06
C ARG A 66 -6.99 20.21 -2.40
N HIS A 67 -6.83 18.96 -1.94
CA HIS A 67 -5.63 18.15 -2.19
C HIS A 67 -5.82 17.09 -3.27
N PHE A 68 -7.05 16.61 -3.45
CA PHE A 68 -7.41 15.60 -4.44
C PHE A 68 -8.77 15.95 -5.02
N ALA A 69 -8.87 16.14 -6.34
CA ALA A 69 -10.11 16.54 -6.98
C ALA A 69 -11.23 15.48 -6.90
N SER A 70 -10.88 14.21 -6.58
CA SER A 70 -11.83 13.13 -6.41
C SER A 70 -11.25 12.01 -5.53
N LYS A 71 -12.12 11.12 -5.06
CA LYS A 71 -11.71 9.88 -4.39
C LYS A 71 -10.86 9.01 -5.32
N ALA A 72 -11.22 8.94 -6.61
CA ALA A 72 -10.45 8.22 -7.62
C ALA A 72 -8.99 8.71 -7.69
N GLN A 73 -8.73 10.02 -7.61
CA GLN A 73 -7.36 10.55 -7.57
C GLN A 73 -6.58 10.12 -6.32
N MET A 74 -7.25 9.87 -5.19
CA MET A 74 -6.59 9.33 -4.01
C MET A 74 -6.15 7.88 -4.25
N PHE A 75 -6.99 7.07 -4.88
CA PHE A 75 -6.64 5.70 -5.27
C PHE A 75 -5.57 5.67 -6.37
N GLU A 76 -5.62 6.55 -7.36
CA GLU A 76 -4.53 6.71 -8.33
C GLU A 76 -3.18 6.94 -7.64
N ALA A 77 -3.14 7.83 -6.66
CA ALA A 77 -1.92 8.11 -5.92
C ALA A 77 -1.44 6.91 -5.07
N LEU A 78 -2.35 6.05 -4.57
CA LEU A 78 -1.97 4.80 -3.91
C LEU A 78 -1.43 3.78 -4.92
N ILE A 79 -2.01 3.66 -6.11
CA ILE A 79 -1.50 2.81 -7.19
C ILE A 79 -0.12 3.29 -7.64
N ASP A 80 0.08 4.61 -7.80
CA ASP A 80 1.38 5.21 -8.10
C ASP A 80 2.44 4.86 -7.04
N PHE A 81 2.07 4.92 -5.77
CA PHE A 81 2.96 4.53 -4.67
C PHE A 81 3.35 3.06 -4.76
N VAL A 82 2.39 2.15 -5.03
CA VAL A 82 2.70 0.72 -5.20
C VAL A 82 3.59 0.50 -6.40
N GLU A 83 3.29 1.13 -7.54
CA GLU A 83 4.08 0.99 -8.77
C GLU A 83 5.53 1.47 -8.57
N GLN A 84 5.71 2.66 -8.02
CA GLN A 84 7.04 3.22 -7.76
C GLN A 84 7.83 2.35 -6.78
N SER A 85 7.18 1.86 -5.72
CA SER A 85 7.81 0.97 -4.74
C SER A 85 8.21 -0.37 -5.36
N ALA A 86 7.31 -1.00 -6.12
CA ALA A 86 7.57 -2.28 -6.78
C ALA A 86 8.72 -2.16 -7.79
N MET A 87 8.67 -1.16 -8.66
CA MET A 87 9.73 -0.93 -9.65
C MET A 87 11.06 -0.56 -8.99
N GLY A 88 11.04 0.17 -7.88
CA GLY A 88 12.23 0.47 -7.08
C GLY A 88 12.87 -0.78 -6.47
N LEU A 89 12.06 -1.68 -5.89
CA LEU A 89 12.52 -2.95 -5.34
C LEU A 89 13.09 -3.86 -6.43
N ILE A 90 12.42 -3.97 -7.58
CA ILE A 90 12.90 -4.73 -8.73
C ILE A 90 14.26 -4.21 -9.17
N ARG A 91 14.39 -2.89 -9.39
CA ARG A 91 15.68 -2.28 -9.77
C ARG A 91 16.78 -2.58 -8.75
N GLN A 92 16.47 -2.50 -7.45
CA GLN A 92 17.44 -2.81 -6.41
C GLN A 92 18.01 -4.24 -6.53
N VAL A 93 17.20 -5.20 -6.99
CA VAL A 93 17.65 -6.58 -7.24
C VAL A 93 18.44 -6.66 -8.55
N THR A 94 17.90 -6.14 -9.65
CA THR A 94 18.52 -6.25 -10.98
C THR A 94 19.86 -5.54 -11.08
N ASP A 95 20.08 -4.48 -10.29
CA ASP A 95 21.38 -3.77 -10.24
C ASP A 95 22.46 -4.56 -9.49
N ARG A 96 22.09 -5.58 -8.70
CA ARG A 96 23.01 -6.32 -7.83
C ARG A 96 23.22 -7.78 -8.22
N GLU A 97 22.27 -8.35 -8.93
CA GLU A 97 22.26 -9.76 -9.27
C GLU A 97 22.14 -9.98 -10.78
N PRO A 98 22.89 -10.92 -11.34
CA PRO A 98 22.73 -11.28 -12.74
C PRO A 98 21.35 -11.92 -12.99
N PRO A 99 20.82 -11.85 -14.22
CA PRO A 99 19.63 -12.57 -14.60
C PRO A 99 19.74 -14.07 -14.27
N GLY A 100 18.62 -14.65 -13.83
CA GLY A 100 18.53 -16.05 -13.47
C GLY A 100 17.40 -16.31 -12.48
N PRO A 101 17.14 -17.59 -12.15
CA PRO A 101 16.13 -18.00 -11.17
C PRO A 101 16.30 -17.33 -9.81
N VAL A 102 17.53 -17.14 -9.35
CA VAL A 102 17.83 -16.47 -8.07
C VAL A 102 17.36 -15.03 -8.08
N GLN A 103 17.62 -14.27 -9.16
CA GLN A 103 17.15 -12.89 -9.32
C GLN A 103 15.62 -12.84 -9.32
N ALA A 104 14.96 -13.69 -10.11
CA ALA A 104 13.50 -13.76 -10.18
C ALA A 104 12.88 -14.11 -8.82
N GLY A 105 13.43 -15.10 -8.11
CA GLY A 105 12.97 -15.48 -6.78
C GLY A 105 13.13 -14.37 -5.75
N ARG A 106 14.24 -13.60 -5.83
CA ARG A 106 14.45 -12.45 -4.94
C ARG A 106 13.51 -11.29 -5.21
N ILE A 107 13.20 -11.02 -6.48
CA ILE A 107 12.17 -10.05 -6.88
C ILE A 107 10.82 -10.45 -6.26
N ALA A 108 10.38 -11.69 -6.46
CA ALA A 108 9.11 -12.18 -5.89
C ALA A 108 9.08 -12.06 -4.36
N GLY A 109 10.16 -12.45 -3.69
CA GLY A 109 10.28 -12.35 -2.24
C GLY A 109 10.16 -10.91 -1.72
N LEU A 110 10.88 -9.96 -2.32
CA LEU A 110 10.81 -8.55 -1.90
C LEU A 110 9.44 -7.92 -2.17
N LEU A 111 8.79 -8.25 -3.29
CA LEU A 111 7.45 -7.76 -3.58
C LEU A 111 6.41 -8.33 -2.59
N LEU A 112 6.48 -9.62 -2.25
CA LEU A 112 5.60 -10.20 -1.23
C LEU A 112 5.84 -9.58 0.15
N GLN A 113 7.10 -9.33 0.53
CA GLN A 113 7.43 -8.61 1.77
C GLN A 113 6.89 -7.16 1.77
N PHE A 114 6.91 -6.48 0.62
CA PHE A 114 6.31 -5.16 0.50
C PHE A 114 4.81 -5.20 0.80
N PHE A 115 4.07 -6.15 0.22
CA PHE A 115 2.64 -6.30 0.46
C PHE A 115 2.33 -6.75 1.90
N GLU A 116 3.18 -7.58 2.49
CA GLU A 116 3.07 -7.97 3.90
C GLU A 116 3.16 -6.76 4.84
N LYS A 117 4.05 -5.83 4.54
CA LYS A 117 4.25 -4.59 5.31
C LYS A 117 3.22 -3.49 4.99
N ASN A 118 2.46 -3.64 3.92
CA ASN A 118 1.47 -2.67 3.45
C ASN A 118 0.12 -3.34 3.16
N PRO A 119 -0.58 -3.86 4.20
CA PRO A 119 -1.79 -4.67 3.99
C PRO A 119 -2.90 -3.93 3.24
N GLY A 120 -3.05 -2.61 3.47
CA GLY A 120 -4.01 -1.78 2.75
C GLY A 120 -3.79 -1.76 1.25
N MET A 121 -2.53 -1.85 0.80
CA MET A 121 -2.18 -1.89 -0.62
C MET A 121 -2.60 -3.20 -1.29
N CYS A 122 -2.70 -4.31 -0.53
CA CYS A 122 -3.24 -5.57 -1.05
C CYS A 122 -4.67 -5.39 -1.57
N ARG A 123 -5.53 -4.67 -0.84
CA ARG A 123 -6.92 -4.42 -1.29
C ARG A 123 -6.98 -3.52 -2.52
N VAL A 124 -6.03 -2.59 -2.67
CA VAL A 124 -5.94 -1.75 -3.86
C VAL A 124 -5.59 -2.60 -5.09
N VAL A 125 -4.54 -3.43 -5.01
CA VAL A 125 -4.07 -4.22 -6.16
C VAL A 125 -4.94 -5.45 -6.48
N LEU A 126 -5.74 -5.93 -5.52
CA LEU A 126 -6.74 -6.97 -5.78
C LEU A 126 -8.04 -6.41 -6.38
N GLY A 127 -8.20 -5.09 -6.41
CA GLY A 127 -9.39 -4.44 -6.94
C GLY A 127 -10.56 -4.34 -5.97
N ASP A 128 -10.53 -5.01 -4.82
CA ASP A 128 -11.62 -4.99 -3.84
C ASP A 128 -12.01 -3.57 -3.41
N ALA A 129 -11.01 -2.70 -3.24
CA ALA A 129 -11.21 -1.30 -2.88
C ALA A 129 -11.67 -0.42 -4.05
N LEU A 130 -11.59 -0.93 -5.29
CA LEU A 130 -11.85 -0.20 -6.53
C LEU A 130 -13.20 -0.55 -7.16
N LEU A 131 -13.97 -1.48 -6.59
CA LEU A 131 -15.21 -2.02 -7.18
C LEU A 131 -16.26 -0.96 -7.53
N LEU A 132 -16.25 0.19 -6.83
CA LEU A 132 -17.18 1.30 -7.04
C LEU A 132 -16.50 2.54 -7.64
N GLU A 133 -15.24 2.40 -8.06
CA GLU A 133 -14.44 3.47 -8.61
C GLU A 133 -14.36 3.36 -10.15
N HIS A 134 -13.57 4.25 -10.78
CA HIS A 134 -13.43 4.26 -12.23
C HIS A 134 -12.72 3.02 -12.78
N GLU A 135 -13.23 2.45 -13.86
CA GLU A 135 -12.66 1.30 -14.58
C GLU A 135 -11.16 1.48 -14.92
N ARG A 136 -10.75 2.70 -15.25
CA ARG A 136 -9.34 3.04 -15.52
C ARG A 136 -8.39 2.73 -14.35
N LEU A 137 -8.87 2.69 -13.10
CA LEU A 137 -8.05 2.32 -11.95
C LEU A 137 -7.72 0.83 -11.97
N GLN A 138 -8.68 0.02 -12.36
CA GLN A 138 -8.45 -1.42 -12.57
C GLN A 138 -7.47 -1.67 -13.73
N GLU A 139 -7.60 -0.92 -14.82
CA GLU A 139 -6.64 -0.99 -15.94
C GLU A 139 -5.22 -0.64 -15.48
N ARG A 140 -5.06 0.38 -14.63
CA ARG A 140 -3.75 0.73 -14.08
C ARG A 140 -3.15 -0.37 -13.20
N VAL A 141 -3.97 -1.05 -12.39
CA VAL A 141 -3.52 -2.21 -11.60
C VAL A 141 -3.11 -3.36 -12.52
N ASN A 142 -3.86 -3.63 -13.59
CA ASN A 142 -3.50 -4.65 -14.58
C ASN A 142 -2.15 -4.32 -15.21
N LEU A 143 -1.94 -3.07 -15.67
CA LEU A 143 -0.66 -2.63 -16.22
C LEU A 143 0.51 -2.74 -15.23
N LEU A 144 0.28 -2.54 -13.93
CA LEU A 144 1.30 -2.78 -12.90
C LEU A 144 1.72 -4.24 -12.88
N PHE A 145 0.77 -5.17 -12.88
CA PHE A 145 1.06 -6.61 -12.90
C PHE A 145 1.75 -7.04 -14.20
N ASP A 146 1.34 -6.51 -15.35
CA ASP A 146 2.02 -6.74 -16.64
C ASP A 146 3.49 -6.29 -16.60
N LYS A 147 3.77 -5.15 -15.97
CA LYS A 147 5.16 -4.66 -15.76
C LYS A 147 5.95 -5.61 -14.86
N ILE A 148 5.36 -6.09 -13.77
CA ILE A 148 6.02 -7.05 -12.86
C ILE A 148 6.31 -8.35 -13.62
N GLU A 149 5.36 -8.89 -14.36
CA GLU A 149 5.56 -10.11 -15.16
C GLU A 149 6.67 -9.92 -16.21
N ALA A 150 6.68 -8.78 -16.89
CA ALA A 150 7.74 -8.48 -17.86
C ALA A 150 9.13 -8.46 -17.21
N GLN A 151 9.26 -7.95 -15.98
CA GLN A 151 10.54 -7.97 -15.24
C GLN A 151 10.93 -9.39 -14.81
N LEU A 152 9.99 -10.21 -14.33
CA LEU A 152 10.24 -11.62 -14.02
C LEU A 152 10.68 -12.39 -15.27
N ARG A 153 10.00 -12.17 -16.40
CA ARG A 153 10.36 -12.74 -17.70
C ARG A 153 11.75 -12.33 -18.14
N GLN A 154 12.12 -11.05 -17.95
CA GLN A 154 13.46 -10.56 -18.26
C GLN A 154 14.52 -11.20 -17.36
N SER A 155 14.24 -11.38 -16.08
CA SER A 155 15.13 -12.06 -15.13
C SER A 155 15.35 -13.53 -15.48
N LEU A 156 14.35 -14.21 -16.03
CA LEU A 156 14.43 -15.63 -16.41
C LEU A 156 15.03 -15.87 -17.82
N ARG A 157 15.36 -14.81 -18.57
CA ARG A 157 16.03 -14.93 -19.88
C ARG A 157 17.51 -15.18 -19.70
N THR A 158 17.88 -16.45 -19.60
CA THR A 158 19.29 -16.90 -19.55
C THR A 158 19.54 -17.91 -20.65
N ALA A 159 20.82 -18.19 -20.95
CA ALA A 159 21.18 -19.17 -21.98
C ALA A 159 20.77 -20.61 -21.61
N ASP A 160 20.58 -20.87 -20.30
CA ASP A 160 20.29 -22.21 -19.78
C ASP A 160 18.78 -22.49 -19.68
N VAL A 161 17.92 -21.50 -20.01
CA VAL A 161 16.44 -21.64 -19.97
C VAL A 161 15.91 -21.60 -21.39
N ALA A 162 15.10 -22.58 -21.76
CA ALA A 162 14.47 -22.60 -23.08
C ALA A 162 13.63 -21.33 -23.31
N PRO A 163 13.63 -20.76 -24.52
CA PRO A 163 12.96 -19.48 -24.80
C PRO A 163 11.48 -19.40 -24.40
N GLU A 164 10.78 -20.54 -24.45
CA GLU A 164 9.35 -20.68 -24.08
C GLU A 164 9.13 -20.87 -22.58
N GLU A 165 10.08 -21.43 -21.85
CA GLU A 165 9.94 -21.72 -20.41
C GLU A 165 9.96 -20.47 -19.55
N GLY A 166 10.82 -19.49 -19.87
CA GLY A 166 10.92 -18.25 -19.13
C GLY A 166 9.60 -17.47 -19.02
N PRO A 167 8.87 -17.23 -20.13
CA PRO A 167 7.55 -16.59 -20.10
C PRO A 167 6.50 -17.37 -19.31
N GLN A 168 6.46 -18.70 -19.43
CA GLN A 168 5.52 -19.55 -18.71
C GLN A 168 5.79 -19.52 -17.21
N THR A 169 7.06 -19.63 -16.81
CA THR A 169 7.49 -19.55 -15.41
C THR A 169 7.19 -18.18 -14.81
N ALA A 170 7.42 -17.08 -15.55
CA ALA A 170 7.08 -15.74 -15.09
C ALA A 170 5.57 -15.58 -14.81
N ALA A 171 4.72 -16.07 -15.72
CA ALA A 171 3.27 -16.03 -15.54
C ALA A 171 2.81 -16.88 -14.34
N LEU A 172 3.40 -18.06 -14.14
CA LEU A 172 3.13 -18.91 -12.98
C LEU A 172 3.57 -18.22 -11.68
N MET A 173 4.77 -17.62 -11.64
CA MET A 173 5.25 -16.88 -10.49
C MET A 173 4.33 -15.72 -10.16
N LEU A 174 3.91 -14.91 -11.13
CA LEU A 174 2.98 -13.81 -10.91
C LEU A 174 1.65 -14.31 -10.35
N SER A 175 1.06 -15.34 -10.97
CA SER A 175 -0.21 -15.94 -10.51
C SER A 175 -0.11 -16.46 -9.08
N TRP A 176 0.99 -17.11 -8.73
CA TRP A 176 1.27 -17.56 -7.37
C TRP A 176 1.38 -16.39 -6.39
N MET A 177 2.10 -15.32 -6.76
CA MET A 177 2.22 -14.12 -5.92
C MET A 177 0.87 -13.47 -5.68
N GLN A 178 0.05 -13.29 -6.72
CA GLN A 178 -1.32 -12.76 -6.60
C GLN A 178 -2.18 -13.66 -5.69
N GLY A 179 -2.06 -14.99 -5.80
CA GLY A 179 -2.70 -15.96 -4.92
C GLY A 179 -2.27 -15.81 -3.46
N CYS A 180 -0.99 -15.52 -3.19
CA CYS A 180 -0.48 -15.25 -1.83
C CYS A 180 -1.09 -13.96 -1.25
N ILE A 181 -1.11 -12.86 -2.03
CA ILE A 181 -1.70 -11.58 -1.63
C ILE A 181 -3.21 -11.76 -1.36
N LEU A 182 -3.92 -12.48 -2.21
CA LEU A 182 -5.35 -12.77 -2.05
C LEU A 182 -5.63 -13.54 -0.76
N ARG A 183 -4.87 -14.61 -0.48
CA ARG A 183 -5.01 -15.39 0.77
C ARG A 183 -4.70 -14.56 2.01
N TYR A 184 -3.70 -13.69 1.94
CA TYR A 184 -3.35 -12.76 3.00
C TYR A 184 -4.53 -11.82 3.31
N THR A 185 -5.06 -11.14 2.30
CA THR A 185 -6.20 -10.24 2.43
C THR A 185 -7.45 -10.95 2.96
N ARG A 186 -7.82 -12.11 2.37
CA ARG A 186 -8.99 -12.88 2.79
C ARG A 186 -8.89 -13.47 4.20
N SER A 187 -7.67 -13.71 4.69
CA SER A 187 -7.45 -14.16 6.07
C SER A 187 -7.56 -13.05 7.12
N GLY A 188 -7.87 -11.81 6.71
CA GLY A 188 -7.79 -10.64 7.58
C GLY A 188 -6.34 -10.35 7.96
N PHE A 189 -5.44 -10.47 6.99
CA PHE A 189 -4.00 -10.20 7.12
C PHE A 189 -3.27 -11.09 8.15
N ARG A 190 -3.75 -12.33 8.34
CA ARG A 190 -3.13 -13.29 9.28
C ARG A 190 -2.26 -14.33 8.58
N ARG A 191 -2.53 -14.65 7.31
CA ARG A 191 -1.79 -15.64 6.53
C ARG A 191 -0.75 -14.93 5.69
N MET A 192 0.46 -14.79 6.25
CA MET A 192 1.53 -14.00 5.65
C MET A 192 1.85 -14.45 4.21
N PRO A 193 1.99 -13.53 3.25
CA PRO A 193 2.28 -13.87 1.86
C PRO A 193 3.66 -14.47 1.67
N THR A 194 4.60 -14.22 2.59
CA THR A 194 5.93 -14.81 2.58
C THR A 194 6.03 -16.18 3.27
N GLN A 195 4.93 -16.66 3.87
CA GLN A 195 4.86 -18.00 4.44
C GLN A 195 5.16 -19.03 3.34
N ASP A 196 6.04 -19.97 3.60
CA ASP A 196 6.45 -21.02 2.67
C ASP A 196 7.15 -20.53 1.37
N LEU A 197 7.64 -19.27 1.35
CA LEU A 197 8.27 -18.63 0.19
C LEU A 197 9.36 -19.53 -0.45
N GLN A 198 10.32 -20.01 0.34
CA GLN A 198 11.43 -20.81 -0.18
C GLN A 198 10.96 -22.14 -0.78
N ALA A 199 10.03 -22.82 -0.10
CA ALA A 199 9.48 -24.08 -0.59
C ALA A 199 8.69 -23.91 -1.88
N ALA A 200 7.99 -22.78 -2.05
CA ALA A 200 7.25 -22.46 -3.26
C ALA A 200 8.19 -22.09 -4.41
N LEU A 201 9.17 -21.23 -4.16
CA LEU A 201 10.17 -20.86 -5.17
C LEU A 201 10.94 -22.07 -5.67
N GLY A 202 11.41 -22.99 -4.81
CA GLY A 202 12.11 -24.19 -5.22
C GLY A 202 11.26 -25.20 -6.03
N ARG A 203 9.97 -24.92 -6.26
CA ARG A 203 9.11 -25.69 -7.16
C ARG A 203 8.75 -24.95 -8.45
N LEU A 204 8.91 -23.62 -8.45
CA LEU A 204 8.57 -22.75 -9.57
C LEU A 204 9.78 -22.48 -10.48
N ILE A 205 10.97 -22.44 -9.85
CA ILE A 205 12.23 -22.04 -10.52
C ILE A 205 13.41 -22.91 -10.11
#